data_07533c7136e4546153dcbadf98fffa60
#
_entry.id   07533c7136e4546153dcbadf98fffa60
#
_cell.length_a   1.000
_cell.length_b   1.000
_cell.length_c   1.000
_cell.angle_alpha   90.00
_cell.angle_beta   90.00
_cell.angle_gamma   90.00
#
_symmetry.space_group_name_H-M   'P 1'
#
loop_
_entity.id
_entity.type
_entity.pdbx_description
1 polymer ?
#
loop_
_entity_poly.entity_id
_entity_poly.type
_entity_poly.pdbx_seq_one_letter_code
_entity_poly.pdbx_strand_id
1 'polypeptide(L)'
;MSDKTGKYSIKSRREGRVLAFQSLFSYGFDCKDPESLLKFDWTEEDYSNESLEYAKLLINGTLSNIDEIDKIIKSKLKNWDYERISNVDKAILRFATFSLLFEQGMPEKVVINEAIEIVKKFGTEESYKFVNGILDAIKRN
;
A
#
# COMPACT_ATOMS: atom_id res chain seq x y z
N MET A 1 -3.92 -17.26 15.37
CA MET A 1 -4.02 -16.11 16.24
C MET A 1 -3.95 -14.80 15.47
N SER A 2 -4.76 -13.87 15.84
CA SER A 2 -4.70 -12.56 15.22
C SER A 2 -3.49 -11.79 15.71
N ASP A 3 -3.08 -10.80 14.96
CA ASP A 3 -1.99 -9.92 15.37
C ASP A 3 -2.43 -9.01 16.51
N LYS A 4 -1.63 -8.02 16.84
CA LYS A 4 -1.96 -7.08 17.92
C LYS A 4 -3.23 -6.29 17.66
N THR A 5 -3.62 -6.11 16.42
CA THR A 5 -4.88 -5.48 16.11
C THR A 5 -6.03 -6.41 16.44
N GLY A 6 -5.75 -7.73 16.48
CA GLY A 6 -6.72 -8.75 16.86
C GLY A 6 -7.91 -8.85 15.94
N LYS A 7 -7.93 -8.10 14.87
CA LYS A 7 -9.14 -7.87 14.12
C LYS A 7 -9.20 -8.59 12.78
N TYR A 8 -8.06 -8.82 12.16
CA TYR A 8 -8.05 -9.32 10.79
C TYR A 8 -7.20 -10.57 10.65
N SER A 9 -7.70 -11.55 9.89
CA SER A 9 -6.93 -12.75 9.57
C SER A 9 -5.84 -12.41 8.56
N ILE A 10 -4.85 -13.32 8.44
CA ILE A 10 -3.79 -13.16 7.45
C ILE A 10 -4.38 -13.09 6.05
N LYS A 11 -5.33 -13.99 5.75
CA LYS A 11 -5.97 -14.01 4.43
C LYS A 11 -6.68 -12.69 4.12
N SER A 12 -7.44 -12.18 5.08
CA SER A 12 -8.16 -10.92 4.89
C SER A 12 -7.22 -9.75 4.70
N ARG A 13 -6.09 -9.73 5.41
CA ARG A 13 -5.11 -8.67 5.22
C ARG A 13 -4.47 -8.74 3.83
N ARG A 14 -4.16 -9.95 3.35
CA ARG A 14 -3.61 -10.09 2.01
C ARG A 14 -4.57 -9.62 0.93
N GLU A 15 -5.83 -10.03 1.03
CA GLU A 15 -6.85 -9.58 0.10
C GLU A 15 -7.07 -8.08 0.18
N GLY A 16 -7.12 -7.56 1.40
CA GLY A 16 -7.28 -6.12 1.61
C GLY A 16 -6.15 -5.30 1.03
N ARG A 17 -4.91 -5.80 1.11
CA ARG A 17 -3.77 -5.10 0.52
C ARG A 17 -3.86 -5.04 -1.00
N VAL A 18 -4.29 -6.13 -1.64
CA VAL A 18 -4.47 -6.13 -3.09
C VAL A 18 -5.55 -5.13 -3.49
N LEU A 19 -6.66 -5.11 -2.78
CA LEU A 19 -7.74 -4.16 -3.05
C LEU A 19 -7.28 -2.72 -2.86
N ALA A 20 -6.54 -2.47 -1.78
CA ALA A 20 -6.01 -1.14 -1.51
C ALA A 20 -5.02 -0.72 -2.59
N PHE A 21 -4.16 -1.63 -3.01
CA PHE A 21 -3.23 -1.37 -4.11
C PHE A 21 -3.99 -0.95 -5.36
N GLN A 22 -5.01 -1.70 -5.74
CA GLN A 22 -5.77 -1.42 -6.96
C GLN A 22 -6.47 -0.07 -6.89
N SER A 23 -7.04 0.27 -5.74
CA SER A 23 -7.68 1.58 -5.55
C SER A 23 -6.65 2.71 -5.62
N LEU A 24 -5.51 2.55 -4.97
CA LEU A 24 -4.48 3.58 -4.97
C LEU A 24 -3.80 3.71 -6.34
N PHE A 25 -3.74 2.61 -7.08
CA PHE A 25 -3.27 2.66 -8.46
C PHE A 25 -4.18 3.56 -9.31
N SER A 26 -5.49 3.37 -9.17
CA SER A 26 -6.47 4.22 -9.85
C SER A 26 -6.34 5.69 -9.42
N TYR A 27 -6.15 5.92 -8.14
CA TYR A 27 -5.94 7.27 -7.60
C TYR A 27 -4.74 7.96 -8.25
N GLY A 28 -3.70 7.19 -8.56
CA GLY A 28 -2.49 7.73 -9.19
C GLY A 28 -2.72 8.36 -10.56
N PHE A 29 -3.81 7.98 -11.24
CA PHE A 29 -4.11 8.53 -12.57
C PHE A 29 -4.92 9.82 -12.50
N ASP A 30 -5.94 9.89 -11.67
CA ASP A 30 -6.87 11.01 -11.69
C ASP A 30 -7.32 11.52 -10.32
N CYS A 31 -6.67 11.08 -9.26
CA CYS A 31 -6.95 11.54 -7.90
C CYS A 31 -8.44 11.52 -7.56
N LYS A 32 -9.08 10.41 -7.87
CA LYS A 32 -10.51 10.26 -7.63
C LYS A 32 -10.88 10.50 -6.18
N ASP A 33 -12.13 10.91 -5.98
CA ASP A 33 -12.71 11.07 -4.67
C ASP A 33 -12.53 9.80 -3.83
N PRO A 34 -12.04 9.94 -2.58
CA PRO A 34 -11.86 8.77 -1.72
C PRO A 34 -13.10 7.90 -1.56
N GLU A 35 -14.28 8.50 -1.53
CA GLU A 35 -15.51 7.71 -1.42
C GLU A 35 -15.70 6.76 -2.59
N SER A 36 -15.35 7.21 -3.79
CA SER A 36 -15.43 6.35 -4.98
C SER A 36 -14.49 5.18 -4.86
N LEU A 37 -13.31 5.40 -4.30
CA LEU A 37 -12.31 4.34 -4.14
C LEU A 37 -12.74 3.29 -3.13
N LEU A 38 -13.59 3.66 -2.19
CA LEU A 38 -14.02 2.77 -1.11
C LEU A 38 -15.26 1.92 -1.45
N LYS A 39 -15.84 2.13 -2.63
CA LYS A 39 -17.05 1.39 -3.00
C LYS A 39 -16.79 -0.04 -3.49
N PHE A 40 -15.62 -0.26 -4.06
CA PHE A 40 -15.22 -1.58 -4.60
C PHE A 40 -16.22 -2.15 -5.61
N ASP A 41 -16.97 -1.28 -6.28
CA ASP A 41 -17.90 -1.71 -7.32
C ASP A 41 -17.22 -2.04 -8.64
N TRP A 42 -15.92 -1.76 -8.71
CA TRP A 42 -15.11 -2.04 -9.89
C TRP A 42 -14.56 -3.48 -9.93
N THR A 43 -14.77 -4.23 -8.86
CA THR A 43 -14.36 -5.65 -8.84
C THR A 43 -15.58 -6.55 -8.86
N GLU A 44 -15.48 -7.63 -9.62
CA GLU A 44 -16.54 -8.64 -9.68
C GLU A 44 -16.33 -9.75 -8.67
N GLU A 45 -15.16 -9.78 -8.03
CA GLU A 45 -14.86 -10.79 -7.04
C GLU A 45 -15.59 -10.53 -5.73
N ASP A 46 -15.94 -11.62 -5.06
CA ASP A 46 -16.70 -11.58 -3.82
C ASP A 46 -15.74 -11.68 -2.65
N TYR A 47 -15.48 -10.55 -2.00
CA TYR A 47 -14.57 -10.50 -0.85
C TYR A 47 -15.34 -10.45 0.45
N SER A 48 -14.73 -11.01 1.51
CA SER A 48 -15.34 -10.96 2.84
C SER A 48 -15.38 -9.51 3.36
N ASN A 49 -16.31 -9.25 4.27
CA ASN A 49 -16.40 -7.94 4.91
C ASN A 49 -15.08 -7.57 5.59
N GLU A 50 -14.40 -8.55 6.19
CA GLU A 50 -13.13 -8.33 6.85
C GLU A 50 -12.07 -7.84 5.88
N SER A 51 -12.00 -8.44 4.69
CA SER A 51 -11.06 -8.01 3.65
C SER A 51 -11.36 -6.59 3.20
N LEU A 52 -12.64 -6.27 2.99
CA LEU A 52 -13.05 -4.93 2.59
C LEU A 52 -12.76 -3.89 3.66
N GLU A 53 -12.98 -4.23 4.93
CA GLU A 53 -12.66 -3.34 6.03
C GLU A 53 -11.19 -3.02 6.11
N TYR A 54 -10.35 -4.05 5.96
CA TYR A 54 -8.92 -3.82 6.01
C TYR A 54 -8.44 -2.98 4.82
N ALA A 55 -9.00 -3.23 3.63
CA ALA A 55 -8.71 -2.40 2.47
C ALA A 55 -9.07 -0.94 2.73
N LYS A 56 -10.23 -0.69 3.33
CA LYS A 56 -10.65 0.67 3.66
C LYS A 56 -9.72 1.32 4.66
N LEU A 57 -9.24 0.57 5.63
CA LEU A 57 -8.29 1.09 6.61
C LEU A 57 -7.02 1.56 5.90
N LEU A 58 -6.49 0.76 4.99
CA LEU A 58 -5.28 1.10 4.26
C LEU A 58 -5.50 2.30 3.34
N ILE A 59 -6.61 2.34 2.62
CA ILE A 59 -6.92 3.43 1.70
C ILE A 59 -7.11 4.74 2.48
N ASN A 60 -7.96 4.72 3.49
CA ASN A 60 -8.22 5.91 4.30
C ASN A 60 -6.97 6.41 5.00
N GLY A 61 -6.20 5.50 5.59
CA GLY A 61 -4.98 5.87 6.29
C GLY A 61 -3.95 6.46 5.36
N THR A 62 -3.81 5.86 4.17
CA THR A 62 -2.87 6.36 3.17
C THR A 62 -3.28 7.75 2.69
N LEU A 63 -4.53 7.92 2.30
CA LEU A 63 -5.00 9.20 1.75
C LEU A 63 -5.04 10.30 2.80
N SER A 64 -5.36 9.97 4.05
CA SER A 64 -5.36 10.95 5.13
C SER A 64 -3.96 11.47 5.44
N ASN A 65 -2.94 10.71 5.08
CA ASN A 65 -1.54 11.07 5.34
C ASN A 65 -0.74 11.21 4.05
N ILE A 66 -1.42 11.41 2.91
CA ILE A 66 -0.77 11.31 1.60
C ILE A 66 0.38 12.30 1.42
N ASP A 67 0.21 13.53 1.89
CA ASP A 67 1.24 14.55 1.72
C ASP A 67 2.51 14.18 2.49
N GLU A 68 2.34 13.74 3.73
CA GLU A 68 3.47 13.31 4.55
C GLU A 68 4.12 12.05 3.98
N ILE A 69 3.29 11.09 3.56
CA ILE A 69 3.80 9.84 2.97
C ILE A 69 4.61 10.13 1.71
N ASP A 70 4.07 10.95 0.81
CA ASP A 70 4.79 11.30 -0.43
C ASP A 70 6.08 12.05 -0.13
N LYS A 71 6.07 12.92 0.87
CA LYS A 71 7.28 13.63 1.29
C LYS A 71 8.35 12.66 1.77
N ILE A 72 7.96 11.67 2.56
CA ILE A 72 8.89 10.67 3.06
C ILE A 72 9.45 9.84 1.91
N ILE A 73 8.59 9.38 1.00
CA ILE A 73 9.05 8.61 -0.15
C ILE A 73 10.06 9.43 -0.96
N LYS A 74 9.72 10.68 -1.26
CA LYS A 74 10.61 11.56 -2.02
C LYS A 74 11.96 11.74 -1.34
N SER A 75 11.98 11.78 -0.01
CA SER A 75 13.23 11.95 0.73
C SER A 75 14.20 10.77 0.55
N LYS A 76 13.70 9.63 0.12
CA LYS A 76 14.52 8.42 -0.08
C LYS A 76 14.94 8.23 -1.53
N LEU A 77 14.43 9.06 -2.43
CA LEU A 77 14.81 8.97 -3.85
C LEU A 77 16.14 9.69 -4.04
N LYS A 78 17.11 9.00 -4.63
CA LYS A 78 18.44 9.60 -4.86
C LYS A 78 18.62 10.08 -6.28
N ASN A 79 18.25 9.26 -7.25
CA ASN A 79 18.46 9.58 -8.66
C ASN A 79 17.17 9.48 -9.47
N TRP A 80 16.02 9.49 -8.77
CA TRP A 80 14.74 9.30 -9.42
C TRP A 80 13.85 10.51 -9.19
N ASP A 81 13.14 10.90 -10.23
CA ASP A 81 12.11 11.91 -10.13
C ASP A 81 10.82 11.20 -9.74
N TYR A 82 10.19 11.65 -8.68
CA TYR A 82 8.94 11.03 -8.19
C TYR A 82 7.88 10.94 -9.29
N GLU A 83 7.80 11.96 -10.14
CA GLU A 83 6.80 11.99 -11.20
C GLU A 83 7.03 10.92 -12.27
N ARG A 84 8.24 10.38 -12.36
CA ARG A 84 8.57 9.34 -13.32
C ARG A 84 8.40 7.93 -12.78
N ILE A 85 8.12 7.80 -11.50
CA ILE A 85 7.88 6.49 -10.90
C ILE A 85 6.53 5.98 -11.41
N SER A 86 6.48 4.70 -11.77
CA SER A 86 5.23 4.11 -12.28
C SER A 86 4.13 4.19 -11.23
N ASN A 87 2.87 4.23 -11.68
CA ASN A 87 1.74 4.24 -10.76
C ASN A 87 1.62 2.95 -9.96
N VAL A 88 2.12 1.83 -10.49
CA VAL A 88 2.21 0.57 -9.74
C VAL A 88 3.11 0.77 -8.52
N ASP A 89 4.32 1.27 -8.76
CA ASP A 89 5.28 1.46 -7.68
C ASP A 89 4.82 2.50 -6.68
N LYS A 90 4.22 3.60 -7.16
CA LYS A 90 3.69 4.64 -6.27
C LYS A 90 2.61 4.08 -5.34
N ALA A 91 1.68 3.31 -5.89
CA ALA A 91 0.59 2.75 -5.09
C ALA A 91 1.12 1.84 -4.00
N ILE A 92 2.08 0.99 -4.35
CA ILE A 92 2.66 0.05 -3.39
C ILE A 92 3.46 0.81 -2.32
N LEU A 93 4.28 1.76 -2.74
CA LEU A 93 5.07 2.57 -1.80
C LEU A 93 4.17 3.34 -0.85
N ARG A 94 3.07 3.87 -1.35
CA ARG A 94 2.17 4.68 -0.54
C ARG A 94 1.51 3.88 0.59
N PHE A 95 0.87 2.74 0.27
CA PHE A 95 0.20 2.01 1.34
C PHE A 95 1.20 1.29 2.26
N ALA A 96 2.33 0.84 1.71
CA ALA A 96 3.33 0.20 2.55
C ALA A 96 3.99 1.21 3.51
N THR A 97 4.23 2.44 3.04
CA THR A 97 4.75 3.50 3.91
C THR A 97 3.75 3.81 5.02
N PHE A 98 2.47 3.88 4.67
CA PHE A 98 1.44 4.04 5.70
C PHE A 98 1.56 2.94 6.75
N SER A 99 1.64 1.69 6.32
CA SER A 99 1.73 0.58 7.26
C SER A 99 3.00 0.62 8.11
N LEU A 100 4.14 1.00 7.51
CA LEU A 100 5.39 1.08 8.25
C LEU A 100 5.37 2.14 9.35
N LEU A 101 4.71 3.27 9.09
CA LEU A 101 4.80 4.42 9.98
C LEU A 101 3.58 4.60 10.88
N PHE A 102 2.43 4.16 10.43
CA PHE A 102 1.18 4.48 11.12
C PHE A 102 0.35 3.27 11.55
N GLU A 103 0.54 2.12 10.94
CA GLU A 103 -0.24 0.95 11.29
C GLU A 103 0.38 0.25 12.49
N GLN A 104 -0.29 0.34 13.63
CA GLN A 104 0.23 -0.22 14.87
C GLN A 104 0.19 -1.73 14.88
N GLY A 105 1.21 -2.33 15.50
CA GLY A 105 1.24 -3.78 15.68
C GLY A 105 1.65 -4.57 14.45
N MET A 106 1.97 -3.89 13.37
CA MET A 106 2.39 -4.57 12.13
C MET A 106 3.91 -4.58 12.06
N PRO A 107 4.55 -5.76 12.11
CA PRO A 107 6.02 -5.83 12.03
C PRO A 107 6.52 -5.32 10.68
N GLU A 108 7.60 -4.56 10.70
CA GLU A 108 8.19 -3.99 9.50
C GLU A 108 8.49 -5.04 8.44
N LYS A 109 9.03 -6.16 8.87
CA LYS A 109 9.39 -7.24 7.96
C LYS A 109 8.16 -7.79 7.22
N VAL A 110 7.05 -7.90 7.92
CA VAL A 110 5.81 -8.36 7.33
C VAL A 110 5.30 -7.36 6.29
N VAL A 111 5.34 -6.07 6.64
CA VAL A 111 4.90 -5.01 5.70
C VAL A 111 5.69 -5.09 4.40
N ILE A 112 7.01 -5.16 4.51
CA ILE A 112 7.86 -5.17 3.33
C ILE A 112 7.66 -6.45 2.51
N ASN A 113 7.62 -7.60 3.17
CA ASN A 113 7.42 -8.87 2.47
C ASN A 113 6.08 -8.92 1.73
N GLU A 114 5.01 -8.42 2.36
CA GLU A 114 3.69 -8.41 1.72
C GLU A 114 3.63 -7.42 0.57
N ALA A 115 4.30 -6.27 0.69
CA ALA A 115 4.40 -5.33 -0.42
C ALA A 115 5.11 -5.97 -1.61
N ILE A 116 6.18 -6.69 -1.34
CA ILE A 116 6.95 -7.36 -2.40
C ILE A 116 6.12 -8.46 -3.09
N GLU A 117 5.24 -9.14 -2.36
CA GLU A 117 4.35 -10.12 -2.98
C GLU A 117 3.43 -9.45 -4.02
N ILE A 118 3.00 -8.23 -3.75
CA ILE A 118 2.18 -7.48 -4.71
C ILE A 118 3.03 -7.04 -5.90
N VAL A 119 4.27 -6.61 -5.65
CA VAL A 119 5.20 -6.28 -6.73
C VAL A 119 5.38 -7.48 -7.68
N LYS A 120 5.51 -8.68 -7.13
CA LYS A 120 5.68 -9.88 -7.95
C LYS A 120 4.49 -10.14 -8.85
N LYS A 121 3.30 -9.76 -8.44
CA LYS A 121 2.09 -9.96 -9.23
C LYS A 121 1.87 -8.87 -10.27
N PHE A 122 2.17 -7.63 -9.95
CA PHE A 122 1.77 -6.49 -10.76
C PHE A 122 2.93 -5.64 -11.28
N GLY A 123 4.12 -5.81 -10.74
CA GLY A 123 5.28 -5.02 -11.13
C GLY A 123 6.26 -5.78 -11.98
N THR A 124 7.47 -5.21 -12.09
CA THR A 124 8.57 -5.78 -12.86
C THR A 124 9.71 -6.15 -11.92
N GLU A 125 10.77 -6.76 -12.47
CA GLU A 125 11.95 -7.05 -11.70
C GLU A 125 12.62 -5.78 -11.19
N GLU A 126 12.59 -4.73 -12.00
CA GLU A 126 13.11 -3.43 -11.58
C GLU A 126 12.29 -2.84 -10.44
N SER A 127 10.96 -3.01 -10.50
CA SER A 127 10.07 -2.61 -9.42
C SER A 127 10.44 -3.29 -8.12
N TYR A 128 10.73 -4.58 -8.18
CA TYR A 128 11.12 -5.34 -7.00
C TYR A 128 12.31 -4.67 -6.29
N LYS A 129 13.39 -4.43 -7.03
CA LYS A 129 14.60 -3.85 -6.44
C LYS A 129 14.35 -2.44 -5.93
N PHE A 130 13.63 -1.66 -6.71
CA PHE A 130 13.34 -0.28 -6.38
C PHE A 130 12.48 -0.16 -5.12
N VAL A 131 11.33 -0.85 -5.11
CA VAL A 131 10.39 -0.78 -3.99
C VAL A 131 11.04 -1.32 -2.71
N ASN A 132 11.72 -2.45 -2.81
CA ASN A 132 12.39 -3.04 -1.65
C ASN A 132 13.41 -2.08 -1.06
N GLY A 133 14.22 -1.45 -1.92
CA GLY A 133 15.23 -0.49 -1.47
C GLY A 133 14.65 0.73 -0.77
N ILE A 134 13.57 1.28 -1.33
CA ILE A 134 12.92 2.46 -0.74
C ILE A 134 12.27 2.10 0.61
N LEU A 135 11.53 1.00 0.67
CA LEU A 135 10.88 0.61 1.92
C LEU A 135 11.91 0.29 3.01
N ASP A 136 13.00 -0.34 2.63
CA ASP A 136 14.08 -0.63 3.57
C ASP A 136 14.70 0.66 4.12
N ALA A 137 14.86 1.67 3.27
CA ALA A 137 15.38 2.97 3.69
C ALA A 137 14.40 3.69 4.63
N ILE A 138 13.11 3.58 4.35
CA ILE A 138 12.09 4.19 5.21
C ILE A 138 12.08 3.56 6.60
N LYS A 139 12.17 2.24 6.67
CA LYS A 139 12.11 1.54 7.94
C LYS A 139 13.31 1.85 8.84
N ARG A 140 14.43 2.29 8.28
CA ARG A 140 15.64 2.59 9.05
C ARG A 140 15.60 3.95 9.73
N ASN A 141 14.60 4.72 9.48
CA ASN A 141 14.48 6.05 10.10
C ASN A 141 13.86 5.96 11.49
#